data_4799d102855a2acfa5b05920433ea8e3
#
_entry.id   4799d102855a2acfa5b05920433ea8e3
#
_cell.length_a   1.000
_cell.length_b   1.000
_cell.length_c   1.000
_cell.angle_alpha   90.00
_cell.angle_beta   90.00
_cell.angle_gamma   90.00
#
_symmetry.space_group_name_H-M   'P 1'
#
loop_
_entity.id
_entity.type
_entity.pdbx_description
1 polymer ?
#
loop_
_entity_poly.entity_id
_entity_poly.type
_entity_poly.pdbx_seq_one_letter_code
_entity_poly.pdbx_strand_id
1 'polypeptide(L)'
;MFSILIPSFNNVKYLQLCIYSIKKNSKYTHQIIIHVNIGDDGTIEYLNKNNIEYTHTDYNSGICEGINTAAKLTKFQYILYAHDDFYFCPNWDEILLNEINLIGHNNFYLSGTMMHSGQIPFECGDNIENFDEQKFLSNYKKNNYFDFQGSTWAPTLVHKDIWNLAGGFSEEFFPGTGSDPDFNMK
;
A
#
# COMPACT_ATOMS: atom_id res chain seq x y z
N MET A 1 -10.58 10.28 1.05
CA MET A 1 -9.23 10.49 0.46
C MET A 1 -8.20 9.93 1.43
N PHE A 2 -7.12 9.34 0.93
CA PHE A 2 -6.09 8.63 1.68
C PHE A 2 -4.73 9.26 1.48
N SER A 3 -3.85 9.18 2.50
CA SER A 3 -2.40 9.28 2.34
C SER A 3 -1.87 7.87 2.16
N ILE A 4 -1.35 7.56 0.97
CA ILE A 4 -0.87 6.23 0.58
C ILE A 4 0.63 6.20 0.81
N LEU A 5 1.10 5.30 1.69
CA LEU A 5 2.50 5.11 2.03
C LEU A 5 3.03 3.85 1.37
N ILE A 6 4.11 3.98 0.62
CA ILE A 6 4.71 2.87 -0.14
C ILE A 6 6.23 2.86 0.09
N PRO A 7 6.78 1.81 0.71
CA PRO A 7 8.22 1.61 0.74
C PRO A 7 8.71 1.06 -0.60
N SER A 8 9.84 1.52 -1.08
CA SER A 8 10.46 1.02 -2.31
C SER A 8 11.97 0.87 -2.14
N PHE A 9 12.51 -0.24 -2.61
CA PHE A 9 13.93 -0.55 -2.59
C PHE A 9 14.38 -1.01 -3.97
N ASN A 10 14.95 -0.08 -4.77
CA ASN A 10 15.45 -0.34 -6.12
C ASN A 10 14.48 -1.16 -6.99
N ASN A 11 13.22 -0.69 -7.06
CA ASN A 11 12.12 -1.42 -7.72
C ASN A 11 11.29 -0.50 -8.62
N VAL A 12 11.95 0.39 -9.35
CA VAL A 12 11.31 1.49 -10.11
C VAL A 12 10.23 1.01 -11.09
N LYS A 13 10.41 -0.14 -11.76
CA LYS A 13 9.44 -0.64 -12.74
C LYS A 13 8.10 -1.01 -12.09
N TYR A 14 8.16 -1.75 -10.99
CA TYR A 14 6.96 -2.13 -10.23
C TYR A 14 6.31 -0.91 -9.60
N LEU A 15 7.11 -0.02 -8.99
CA LEU A 15 6.61 1.24 -8.43
C LEU A 15 5.88 2.08 -9.48
N GLN A 16 6.37 2.16 -10.71
CA GLN A 16 5.70 2.84 -11.81
C GLN A 16 4.33 2.24 -12.11
N LEU A 17 4.23 0.91 -12.18
CA LEU A 17 2.96 0.21 -12.40
C LEU A 17 1.99 0.41 -11.22
N CYS A 18 2.50 0.33 -9.99
CA CYS A 18 1.72 0.58 -8.78
C CYS A 18 1.10 1.99 -8.80
N ILE A 19 1.93 3.02 -8.99
CA ILE A 19 1.47 4.43 -9.04
C ILE A 19 0.51 4.66 -10.22
N TYR A 20 0.79 4.07 -11.37
CA TYR A 20 -0.10 4.11 -12.53
C TYR A 20 -1.47 3.53 -12.17
N SER A 21 -1.51 2.34 -11.57
CA SER A 21 -2.76 1.68 -11.20
C SER A 21 -3.56 2.49 -10.17
N ILE A 22 -2.89 3.07 -9.16
CA ILE A 22 -3.53 3.99 -8.21
C ILE A 22 -4.19 5.14 -8.95
N LYS A 23 -3.44 5.87 -9.78
CA LYS A 23 -3.96 7.05 -10.49
C LYS A 23 -5.06 6.71 -11.49
N LYS A 24 -4.94 5.59 -12.22
CA LYS A 24 -5.89 5.14 -13.22
C LYS A 24 -7.21 4.66 -12.62
N ASN A 25 -7.12 3.94 -11.51
CA ASN A 25 -8.22 3.15 -10.96
C ASN A 25 -8.91 3.79 -9.76
N SER A 26 -8.43 4.94 -9.29
CA SER A 26 -9.07 5.71 -8.22
C SER A 26 -10.19 6.60 -8.75
N LYS A 27 -11.25 6.73 -7.96
CA LYS A 27 -12.32 7.72 -8.17
C LYS A 27 -11.92 9.09 -7.63
N TYR A 28 -11.09 9.13 -6.59
CA TYR A 28 -10.67 10.35 -5.90
C TYR A 28 -9.16 10.58 -6.05
N THR A 29 -8.73 11.82 -5.84
CA THR A 29 -7.30 12.14 -5.79
C THR A 29 -6.76 11.86 -4.39
N HIS A 30 -5.69 11.08 -4.31
CA HIS A 30 -5.00 10.71 -3.08
C HIS A 30 -3.63 11.36 -2.98
N GLN A 31 -3.10 11.45 -1.78
CA GLN A 31 -1.68 11.74 -1.56
C GLN A 31 -0.91 10.42 -1.68
N ILE A 32 0.13 10.40 -2.51
CA ILE A 32 1.06 9.27 -2.63
C ILE A 32 2.40 9.72 -2.06
N ILE A 33 2.92 8.99 -1.09
CA ILE A 33 4.20 9.24 -0.43
C ILE A 33 5.03 7.96 -0.53
N ILE A 34 6.18 8.07 -1.18
CA ILE A 34 7.11 6.95 -1.32
C ILE A 34 8.22 7.09 -0.27
N HIS A 35 8.55 6.01 0.44
CA HIS A 35 9.84 5.95 1.11
C HIS A 35 10.83 5.23 0.21
N VAL A 36 11.87 5.93 -0.21
CA VAL A 36 12.90 5.38 -1.09
C VAL A 36 14.08 4.90 -0.23
N ASN A 37 14.28 3.59 -0.22
CA ASN A 37 15.50 2.97 0.29
C ASN A 37 16.52 2.91 -0.85
N ILE A 38 17.64 3.62 -0.72
CA ILE A 38 18.71 3.76 -1.73
C ILE A 38 18.22 4.51 -2.97
N GLY A 39 17.60 3.85 -3.94
CA GLY A 39 16.98 4.49 -5.12
C GLY A 39 17.95 4.81 -6.26
N ASP A 40 19.00 4.01 -6.43
CA ASP A 40 20.02 4.15 -7.49
C ASP A 40 19.62 3.49 -8.82
N ASP A 41 18.40 2.96 -8.91
CA ASP A 41 17.79 2.34 -10.09
C ASP A 41 16.97 3.31 -10.98
N GLY A 42 16.99 4.62 -10.68
CA GLY A 42 16.19 5.65 -11.36
C GLY A 42 14.88 5.98 -10.63
N THR A 43 14.64 5.42 -9.44
CA THR A 43 13.43 5.70 -8.63
C THR A 43 13.34 7.19 -8.29
N ILE A 44 14.40 7.80 -7.80
CA ILE A 44 14.41 9.24 -7.38
C ILE A 44 14.14 10.14 -8.58
N GLU A 45 14.76 9.89 -9.73
CA GLU A 45 14.55 10.64 -10.96
C GLU A 45 13.09 10.56 -11.44
N TYR A 46 12.51 9.34 -11.35
CA TYR A 46 11.12 9.12 -11.71
C TYR A 46 10.16 9.92 -10.80
N LEU A 47 10.38 9.89 -9.48
CA LEU A 47 9.54 10.61 -8.51
C LEU A 47 9.62 12.12 -8.72
N ASN A 48 10.81 12.67 -8.88
CA ASN A 48 11.03 14.09 -9.16
C ASN A 48 10.35 14.52 -10.46
N LYS A 49 10.53 13.78 -11.55
CA LYS A 49 9.90 14.06 -12.85
C LYS A 49 8.37 14.08 -12.78
N ASN A 50 7.78 13.27 -11.93
CA ASN A 50 6.32 13.14 -11.80
C ASN A 50 5.73 13.93 -10.63
N ASN A 51 6.53 14.75 -9.92
CA ASN A 51 6.14 15.51 -8.73
C ASN A 51 5.46 14.65 -7.66
N ILE A 52 6.03 13.47 -7.38
CA ILE A 52 5.53 12.56 -6.34
C ILE A 52 6.32 12.84 -5.07
N GLU A 53 5.60 12.98 -3.97
CA GLU A 53 6.16 13.24 -2.63
C GLU A 53 6.93 12.00 -2.13
N TYR A 54 8.14 12.18 -1.59
CA TYR A 54 8.90 11.06 -1.05
C TYR A 54 9.81 11.46 0.13
N THR A 55 10.19 10.46 0.90
CA THR A 55 11.30 10.48 1.87
C THR A 55 12.39 9.53 1.37
N HIS A 56 13.64 9.71 1.82
CA HIS A 56 14.77 8.95 1.30
C HIS A 56 15.78 8.63 2.40
N THR A 57 16.34 7.43 2.31
CA THR A 57 17.55 7.02 3.04
C THR A 57 18.57 6.47 2.05
N ASP A 58 19.85 6.75 2.26
CA ASP A 58 20.96 6.25 1.45
C ASP A 58 21.40 4.82 1.83
N TYR A 59 20.63 4.18 2.69
CA TYR A 59 20.76 2.79 3.12
C TYR A 59 19.38 2.11 3.12
N ASN A 60 19.36 0.79 3.22
CA ASN A 60 18.11 0.05 3.39
C ASN A 60 17.65 0.13 4.85
N SER A 61 16.70 1.02 5.13
CA SER A 61 16.08 1.18 6.45
C SER A 61 14.98 0.13 6.74
N GLY A 62 14.67 -0.71 5.77
CA GLY A 62 13.55 -1.65 5.85
C GLY A 62 12.18 -0.96 5.67
N ILE A 63 11.13 -1.75 5.91
CA ILE A 63 9.74 -1.29 5.76
C ILE A 63 9.34 -0.38 6.92
N CYS A 64 9.60 -0.79 8.16
CA CYS A 64 9.07 -0.15 9.35
C CYS A 64 9.56 1.29 9.52
N GLU A 65 10.87 1.52 9.55
CA GLU A 65 11.46 2.86 9.63
C GLU A 65 11.04 3.72 8.43
N GLY A 66 11.06 3.12 7.23
CA GLY A 66 10.67 3.82 6.00
C GLY A 66 9.24 4.34 6.05
N ILE A 67 8.28 3.48 6.43
CA ILE A 67 6.87 3.86 6.52
C ILE A 67 6.61 4.83 7.67
N ASN A 68 7.24 4.65 8.82
CA ASN A 68 7.16 5.61 9.93
C ASN A 68 7.67 6.99 9.50
N THR A 69 8.73 7.04 8.71
CA THR A 69 9.27 8.28 8.17
C THR A 69 8.33 8.93 7.15
N ALA A 70 7.78 8.15 6.22
CA ALA A 70 6.80 8.64 5.26
C ALA A 70 5.50 9.12 5.93
N ALA A 71 5.07 8.46 7.01
CA ALA A 71 3.86 8.81 7.76
C ALA A 71 3.87 10.23 8.32
N LYS A 72 5.04 10.80 8.59
CA LYS A 72 5.20 12.19 9.05
C LYS A 72 4.70 13.23 8.04
N LEU A 73 4.64 12.86 6.75
CA LEU A 73 4.19 13.73 5.66
C LEU A 73 2.67 13.62 5.38
N THR A 74 1.93 12.75 6.06
CA THR A 74 0.52 12.48 5.78
C THR A 74 -0.37 13.70 6.01
N LYS A 75 -1.24 14.00 5.02
CA LYS A 75 -2.17 15.15 5.02
C LYS A 75 -3.62 14.75 5.28
N PHE A 76 -3.99 13.49 4.97
CA PHE A 76 -5.35 13.00 5.14
C PHE A 76 -5.52 12.22 6.46
N GLN A 77 -6.78 12.04 6.86
CA GLN A 77 -7.14 11.36 8.12
C GLN A 77 -6.93 9.84 8.05
N TYR A 78 -6.91 9.28 6.85
CA TYR A 78 -6.72 7.84 6.67
C TYR A 78 -5.38 7.58 6.00
N ILE A 79 -4.63 6.66 6.57
CA ILE A 79 -3.34 6.18 6.10
C ILE A 79 -3.56 4.81 5.48
N LEU A 80 -3.19 4.67 4.20
CA LEU A 80 -3.17 3.40 3.49
C LEU A 80 -1.70 2.99 3.28
N TYR A 81 -1.29 1.90 3.93
CA TYR A 81 0.00 1.28 3.67
C TYR A 81 -0.12 0.25 2.55
N ALA A 82 0.78 0.29 1.59
CA ALA A 82 0.83 -0.61 0.45
C ALA A 82 2.27 -0.90 0.04
N HIS A 83 2.49 -1.89 -0.82
CA HIS A 83 3.80 -2.20 -1.40
C HIS A 83 3.93 -1.67 -2.82
N ASP A 84 5.17 -1.52 -3.30
CA ASP A 84 5.49 -0.98 -4.62
C ASP A 84 5.21 -1.95 -5.77
N ASP A 85 4.98 -3.23 -5.48
CA ASP A 85 4.61 -4.28 -6.42
C ASP A 85 3.09 -4.55 -6.52
N PHE A 86 2.25 -3.71 -5.91
CA PHE A 86 0.80 -3.87 -5.96
C PHE A 86 0.19 -3.24 -7.22
N TYR A 87 -0.83 -3.91 -7.76
CA TYR A 87 -1.75 -3.36 -8.74
C TYR A 87 -3.12 -3.10 -8.10
N PHE A 88 -3.53 -1.85 -8.02
CA PHE A 88 -4.81 -1.43 -7.45
C PHE A 88 -5.95 -1.64 -8.44
N CYS A 89 -7.02 -2.33 -8.02
CA CYS A 89 -8.18 -2.62 -8.84
C CYS A 89 -9.06 -1.37 -9.07
N PRO A 90 -9.87 -1.32 -10.16
CA PRO A 90 -10.80 -0.22 -10.38
C PRO A 90 -11.77 0.02 -9.20
N ASN A 91 -11.93 1.29 -8.81
CA ASN A 91 -12.80 1.76 -7.71
C ASN A 91 -12.39 1.26 -6.32
N TRP A 92 -11.15 0.82 -6.13
CA TRP A 92 -10.63 0.34 -4.85
C TRP A 92 -10.86 1.34 -3.71
N ASP A 93 -10.68 2.62 -3.99
CA ASP A 93 -10.80 3.71 -3.03
C ASP A 93 -12.25 3.98 -2.61
N GLU A 94 -13.20 3.87 -3.53
CA GLU A 94 -14.63 3.98 -3.23
C GLU A 94 -15.11 2.80 -2.38
N ILE A 95 -14.61 1.59 -2.68
CA ILE A 95 -14.93 0.39 -1.89
C ILE A 95 -14.43 0.56 -0.46
N LEU A 96 -13.17 0.95 -0.26
CA LEU A 96 -12.62 1.16 1.09
C LEU A 96 -13.34 2.29 1.85
N LEU A 97 -13.72 3.38 1.17
CA LEU A 97 -14.50 4.45 1.81
C LEU A 97 -15.90 3.99 2.22
N ASN A 98 -16.53 3.13 1.45
CA ASN A 98 -17.82 2.54 1.81
C ASN A 98 -17.68 1.64 3.04
N GLU A 99 -16.62 0.82 3.11
CA GLU A 99 -16.35 -0.01 4.30
C GLU A 99 -16.11 0.83 5.55
N ILE A 100 -15.34 1.92 5.46
CA ILE A 100 -15.17 2.87 6.58
C ILE A 100 -16.52 3.40 7.05
N ASN A 101 -17.39 3.79 6.13
CA ASN A 101 -18.72 4.30 6.46
C ASN A 101 -19.60 3.23 7.12
N LEU A 102 -19.51 1.97 6.70
CA LEU A 102 -20.23 0.85 7.31
C LEU A 102 -19.73 0.53 8.71
N ILE A 103 -18.41 0.58 8.94
CA ILE A 103 -17.81 0.41 10.28
C ILE A 103 -18.30 1.51 11.23
N GLY A 104 -18.44 2.74 10.78
CA GLY A 104 -19.07 3.85 11.51
C GLY A 104 -18.25 4.43 12.67
N HIS A 105 -16.99 4.04 12.83
CA HIS A 105 -16.03 4.58 13.80
C HIS A 105 -14.60 4.49 13.27
N ASN A 106 -13.64 5.14 13.94
CA ASN A 106 -12.25 5.20 13.48
C ASN A 106 -11.32 4.15 14.12
N ASN A 107 -11.82 3.37 15.07
CA ASN A 107 -11.03 2.33 15.75
C ASN A 107 -11.10 1.02 14.95
N PHE A 108 -10.32 0.95 13.87
CA PHE A 108 -10.22 -0.22 12.99
C PHE A 108 -8.83 -0.32 12.36
N TYR A 109 -8.49 -1.53 11.96
CA TYR A 109 -7.39 -1.87 11.07
C TYR A 109 -7.97 -2.72 9.94
N LEU A 110 -8.18 -2.10 8.77
CA LEU A 110 -8.86 -2.71 7.63
C LEU A 110 -7.83 -3.13 6.59
N SER A 111 -7.93 -4.36 6.11
CA SER A 111 -7.08 -4.88 5.05
C SER A 111 -7.84 -5.04 3.74
N GLY A 112 -7.22 -4.73 2.64
CA GLY A 112 -7.74 -5.09 1.31
C GLY A 112 -7.52 -6.57 1.00
N THR A 113 -8.32 -7.11 0.11
CA THR A 113 -8.13 -8.48 -0.40
C THR A 113 -6.99 -8.52 -1.40
N MET A 114 -6.01 -9.40 -1.16
CA MET A 114 -4.87 -9.59 -2.01
C MET A 114 -5.10 -10.79 -2.94
N MET A 115 -4.99 -10.56 -4.25
CA MET A 115 -5.07 -11.59 -5.30
C MET A 115 -3.68 -12.02 -5.73
N HIS A 116 -3.59 -13.12 -6.46
CA HIS A 116 -2.36 -13.78 -6.90
C HIS A 116 -1.62 -14.40 -5.71
N SER A 117 -0.65 -13.74 -5.11
CA SER A 117 0.11 -14.28 -3.96
C SER A 117 -0.60 -14.11 -2.60
N GLY A 118 -1.90 -13.83 -2.56
CA GLY A 118 -2.68 -13.58 -1.35
C GLY A 118 -3.85 -14.52 -1.13
N GLN A 119 -4.96 -13.97 -0.64
CA GLN A 119 -6.16 -14.74 -0.27
C GLN A 119 -6.86 -15.39 -1.46
N ILE A 120 -6.72 -14.83 -2.66
CA ILE A 120 -7.35 -15.35 -3.87
C ILE A 120 -6.26 -15.77 -4.86
N PRO A 121 -6.10 -17.08 -5.12
CA PRO A 121 -5.19 -17.55 -6.16
C PRO A 121 -5.74 -17.16 -7.53
N PHE A 122 -5.00 -16.36 -8.28
CA PHE A 122 -5.38 -15.94 -9.62
C PHE A 122 -4.13 -15.65 -10.45
N GLU A 123 -3.93 -16.42 -11.51
CA GLU A 123 -2.75 -16.33 -12.36
C GLU A 123 -2.94 -15.30 -13.48
N CYS A 124 -2.18 -14.20 -13.42
CA CYS A 124 -2.16 -13.16 -14.46
C CYS A 124 -0.74 -12.69 -14.83
N GLY A 125 0.24 -13.54 -14.57
CA GLY A 125 1.69 -13.30 -14.75
C GLY A 125 2.46 -13.35 -13.44
N ASP A 126 3.74 -13.73 -13.52
CA ASP A 126 4.59 -13.92 -12.34
C ASP A 126 5.52 -12.73 -12.07
N ASN A 127 5.60 -11.81 -13.01
CA ASN A 127 6.46 -10.63 -12.93
C ASN A 127 5.93 -9.51 -13.84
N ILE A 128 6.57 -8.34 -13.78
CA ILE A 128 6.14 -7.16 -14.51
C ILE A 128 6.18 -7.32 -16.05
N GLU A 129 7.10 -8.14 -16.55
CA GLU A 129 7.27 -8.35 -17.99
C GLU A 129 6.15 -9.21 -18.59
N ASN A 130 5.51 -10.06 -17.79
CA ASN A 130 4.44 -10.96 -18.24
C ASN A 130 3.08 -10.69 -17.57
N PHE A 131 2.95 -9.60 -16.80
CA PHE A 131 1.68 -9.21 -16.20
C PHE A 131 0.62 -8.88 -17.26
N ASP A 132 -0.45 -9.66 -17.29
CA ASP A 132 -1.58 -9.48 -18.21
C ASP A 132 -2.69 -8.66 -17.53
N GLU A 133 -2.60 -7.33 -17.65
CA GLU A 133 -3.58 -6.39 -17.10
C GLU A 133 -4.99 -6.66 -17.63
N GLN A 134 -5.15 -7.02 -18.90
CA GLN A 134 -6.46 -7.26 -19.51
C GLN A 134 -7.11 -8.53 -18.95
N LYS A 135 -6.34 -9.60 -18.84
CA LYS A 135 -6.80 -10.84 -18.22
C LYS A 135 -7.21 -10.59 -16.77
N PHE A 136 -6.39 -9.84 -16.02
CA PHE A 136 -6.68 -9.47 -14.64
C PHE A 136 -8.00 -8.69 -14.54
N LEU A 137 -8.15 -7.58 -15.26
CA LEU A 137 -9.31 -6.70 -15.20
C LEU A 137 -10.61 -7.38 -15.68
N SER A 138 -10.51 -8.37 -16.55
CA SER A 138 -11.68 -9.13 -17.03
C SER A 138 -12.17 -10.19 -16.03
N ASN A 139 -11.39 -10.52 -15.02
CA ASN A 139 -11.66 -11.66 -14.14
C ASN A 139 -11.66 -11.36 -12.65
N TYR A 140 -11.01 -10.29 -12.16
CA TYR A 140 -10.82 -10.06 -10.72
C TYR A 140 -12.13 -10.04 -9.91
N LYS A 141 -13.25 -9.58 -10.49
CA LYS A 141 -14.57 -9.56 -9.86
C LYS A 141 -15.27 -10.92 -9.79
N LYS A 142 -14.78 -11.93 -10.50
CA LYS A 142 -15.41 -13.26 -10.58
C LYS A 142 -15.05 -14.15 -9.39
N ASN A 143 -14.09 -13.75 -8.59
CA ASN A 143 -13.66 -14.52 -7.44
C ASN A 143 -14.54 -14.21 -6.24
N ASN A 144 -15.05 -15.27 -5.61
CA ASN A 144 -15.77 -15.17 -4.35
C ASN A 144 -14.79 -15.15 -3.19
N TYR A 145 -14.97 -14.23 -2.29
CA TYR A 145 -14.26 -14.16 -1.02
C TYR A 145 -15.24 -13.75 0.09
N PHE A 146 -14.86 -13.95 1.30
CA PHE A 146 -15.63 -13.53 2.48
C PHE A 146 -14.71 -12.82 3.46
N ASP A 147 -15.28 -11.88 4.20
CA ASP A 147 -14.55 -11.15 5.23
C ASP A 147 -14.25 -12.08 6.42
N PHE A 148 -13.08 -11.89 7.00
CA PHE A 148 -12.70 -12.56 8.24
C PHE A 148 -11.88 -11.62 9.13
N GLN A 149 -11.89 -11.91 10.42
CA GLN A 149 -11.08 -11.19 11.40
C GLN A 149 -9.78 -11.93 11.65
N GLY A 150 -8.71 -11.19 11.91
CA GLY A 150 -7.42 -11.76 12.26
C GLY A 150 -6.25 -10.89 11.88
N SER A 151 -5.06 -11.44 11.96
CA SER A 151 -3.84 -10.81 11.50
C SER A 151 -3.88 -10.64 9.98
N THR A 152 -3.48 -9.47 9.52
CA THR A 152 -3.58 -9.09 8.12
C THR A 152 -2.23 -8.60 7.60
N TRP A 153 -2.14 -8.49 6.28
CA TRP A 153 -1.00 -7.93 5.57
C TRP A 153 -1.44 -6.74 4.70
N ALA A 154 -0.47 -5.98 4.18
CA ALA A 154 -0.77 -4.94 3.20
C ALA A 154 -1.63 -5.48 2.02
N PRO A 155 -2.48 -4.62 1.42
CA PRO A 155 -2.68 -3.21 1.75
C PRO A 155 -3.53 -3.06 3.01
N THR A 156 -3.13 -2.17 3.91
CA THR A 156 -3.84 -1.92 5.16
C THR A 156 -4.19 -0.46 5.34
N LEU A 157 -5.36 -0.23 5.94
CA LEU A 157 -5.94 1.09 6.12
C LEU A 157 -6.25 1.33 7.59
N VAL A 158 -5.83 2.49 8.09
CA VAL A 158 -6.03 2.88 9.48
C VAL A 158 -6.33 4.38 9.57
N HIS A 159 -7.08 4.81 10.60
CA HIS A 159 -7.21 6.23 10.90
C HIS A 159 -5.91 6.77 11.51
N LYS A 160 -5.55 8.01 11.16
CA LYS A 160 -4.30 8.64 11.60
C LYS A 160 -4.14 8.71 13.13
N ASP A 161 -5.24 8.89 13.85
CA ASP A 161 -5.21 8.91 15.33
C ASP A 161 -4.84 7.53 15.89
N ILE A 162 -5.33 6.44 15.27
CA ILE A 162 -4.98 5.07 15.65
C ILE A 162 -3.52 4.78 15.30
N TRP A 163 -3.06 5.22 14.11
CA TRP A 163 -1.64 5.14 13.75
C TRP A 163 -0.74 5.81 14.80
N ASN A 164 -1.10 7.02 15.21
CA ASN A 164 -0.34 7.78 16.21
C ASN A 164 -0.42 7.13 17.60
N LEU A 165 -1.57 6.58 17.98
CA LEU A 165 -1.76 5.89 19.26
C LEU A 165 -0.92 4.62 19.34
N ALA A 166 -0.87 3.82 18.26
CA ALA A 166 -0.05 2.62 18.15
C ALA A 166 1.46 2.94 18.04
N GLY A 167 1.82 4.19 17.70
CA GLY A 167 3.21 4.62 17.53
C GLY A 167 3.84 4.21 16.20
N GLY A 168 3.04 3.86 15.20
CA GLY A 168 3.50 3.33 13.92
C GLY A 168 3.95 1.88 14.00
N PHE A 169 4.73 1.45 13.00
CA PHE A 169 5.35 0.12 12.98
C PHE A 169 6.51 0.03 13.99
N SER A 170 6.68 -1.13 14.62
CA SER A 170 7.85 -1.42 15.45
C SER A 170 9.08 -1.64 14.58
N GLU A 171 10.09 -0.82 14.74
CA GLU A 171 11.29 -0.83 13.88
C GLU A 171 12.22 -2.03 14.15
N GLU A 172 11.99 -2.77 15.25
CA GLU A 172 12.67 -4.02 15.55
C GLU A 172 12.40 -5.13 14.53
N PHE A 173 11.31 -5.03 13.75
CA PHE A 173 10.95 -6.00 12.70
C PHE A 173 11.68 -5.75 11.38
N PHE A 174 12.96 -5.34 11.44
CA PHE A 174 13.77 -5.21 10.23
C PHE A 174 13.95 -6.57 9.50
N PRO A 175 13.84 -6.64 8.17
CA PRO A 175 13.47 -5.57 7.22
C PRO A 175 11.97 -5.30 7.09
N GLY A 176 11.08 -5.99 7.83
CA GLY A 176 9.62 -5.78 7.81
C GLY A 176 8.79 -7.02 8.14
N THR A 177 9.41 -8.21 8.19
CA THR A 177 8.67 -9.47 8.44
C THR A 177 8.05 -9.46 9.84
N GLY A 178 6.71 -9.60 9.89
CA GLY A 178 5.95 -9.61 11.14
C GLY A 178 5.44 -8.24 11.61
N SER A 179 5.76 -7.16 10.89
CA SER A 179 5.34 -5.80 11.25
C SER A 179 3.83 -5.58 11.18
N ASP A 180 3.16 -6.15 10.16
CA ASP A 180 1.70 -6.04 10.03
C ASP A 180 0.95 -6.73 11.18
N PRO A 181 1.25 -8.02 11.52
CA PRO A 181 0.66 -8.65 12.69
C PRO A 181 0.94 -7.91 13.99
N ASP A 182 2.16 -7.40 14.19
CA ASP A 182 2.53 -6.61 15.38
C ASP A 182 1.68 -5.34 15.46
N PHE A 183 1.57 -4.58 14.36
CA PHE A 183 0.75 -3.37 14.34
C PHE A 183 -0.74 -3.66 14.63
N ASN A 184 -1.27 -4.76 14.10
CA ASN A 184 -2.66 -5.17 14.32
C ASN A 184 -2.93 -5.57 15.78
N MET A 185 -1.90 -5.97 16.53
CA MET A 185 -2.01 -6.37 17.95
C MET A 185 -1.86 -5.21 18.93
N LYS A 186 -1.37 -4.04 18.49
CA LYS A 186 -1.24 -2.82 19.28
C LYS A 186 -2.58 -2.11 19.45
#